data_1f602903ce9cf997f1de20d9c03a68a8
#
_entry.id   1f602903ce9cf997f1de20d9c03a68a8
#
_cell.length_a   1.000
_cell.length_b   1.000
_cell.length_c   1.000
_cell.angle_alpha   90.00
_cell.angle_beta   90.00
_cell.angle_gamma   90.00
#
_symmetry.space_group_name_H-M   'P 1'
#
loop_
_entity.id
_entity.type
_entity.pdbx_description
1 polymer ?
#
loop_
_entity_poly.entity_id
_entity_poly.type
_entity_poly.pdbx_seq_one_letter_code
_entity_poly.pdbx_strand_id
1 'polypeptide(L)'
;MGNAMPVSTLINRLAQRKEYWSRIVTSYLLASASEQTFWREDPQINERVSVSRLGPYYMAFRQKALYSGPCDENGVPFLDYHGTVGKQYYPIAIAQYALGNYNLYAETNQTLYKDRFLTNATWLLHHLHFTPSGTYLWPSHFDFHYFRPLK
;
A
#
# COMPACT_ATOMS: atom_id res chain seq x y z
N MET A 1 23.05 25.09 31.92
CA MET A 1 23.34 23.68 32.23
C MET A 1 22.48 22.83 31.26
N GLY A 2 23.10 22.27 30.23
CA GLY A 2 22.38 21.40 29.28
C GLY A 2 22.18 20.01 29.94
N ASN A 3 20.92 19.60 30.10
CA ASN A 3 20.61 18.25 30.57
C ASN A 3 21.13 17.23 29.55
N ALA A 4 22.12 16.45 29.90
CA ALA A 4 22.59 15.33 29.09
C ALA A 4 21.43 14.34 28.90
N MET A 5 21.21 13.91 27.66
CA MET A 5 20.16 12.93 27.31
C MET A 5 20.45 11.59 28.02
N PRO A 6 19.45 10.96 28.66
CA PRO A 6 19.64 9.65 29.29
C PRO A 6 20.18 8.62 28.30
N VAL A 7 21.11 7.78 28.72
CA VAL A 7 21.74 6.72 27.89
C VAL A 7 20.69 5.79 27.27
N SER A 8 19.63 5.44 28.02
CA SER A 8 18.50 4.65 27.52
C SER A 8 17.80 5.30 26.31
N THR A 9 17.62 6.62 26.35
CA THR A 9 17.03 7.37 25.23
C THR A 9 17.93 7.35 23.99
N LEU A 10 19.26 7.43 24.19
CA LEU A 10 20.21 7.33 23.09
C LEU A 10 20.20 5.93 22.45
N ILE A 11 20.21 4.87 23.28
CA ILE A 11 20.13 3.49 22.80
C ILE A 11 18.86 3.25 21.99
N ASN A 12 17.71 3.69 22.50
CA ASN A 12 16.43 3.56 21.79
C ASN A 12 16.42 4.30 20.45
N ARG A 13 16.99 5.50 20.37
CA ARG A 13 17.12 6.25 19.11
C ARG A 13 18.02 5.54 18.10
N LEU A 14 19.11 4.94 18.54
CA LEU A 14 20.01 4.18 17.67
C LEU A 14 19.33 2.90 17.14
N ALA A 15 18.59 2.19 17.98
CA ALA A 15 17.83 1.00 17.59
C ALA A 15 16.75 1.36 16.55
N GLN A 16 15.95 2.39 16.79
CA GLN A 16 14.95 2.89 15.85
C GLN A 16 15.56 3.33 14.52
N ARG A 17 16.72 3.98 14.54
CA ARG A 17 17.45 4.38 13.35
C ARG A 17 17.92 3.18 12.54
N LYS A 18 18.46 2.15 13.19
CA LYS A 18 18.89 0.90 12.54
C LYS A 18 17.70 0.19 11.89
N GLU A 19 16.58 0.08 12.59
CA GLU A 19 15.36 -0.54 12.09
C GLU A 19 14.80 0.22 10.88
N TYR A 20 14.74 1.55 10.95
CA TYR A 20 14.32 2.39 9.82
C TYR A 20 15.14 2.14 8.56
N TRP A 21 16.48 2.17 8.66
CA TRP A 21 17.34 1.95 7.50
C TRP A 21 17.26 0.51 6.99
N SER A 22 17.14 -0.47 7.88
CA SER A 22 16.93 -1.86 7.49
C SER A 22 15.66 -2.02 6.64
N ARG A 23 14.55 -1.41 7.06
CA ARG A 23 13.29 -1.42 6.29
C ARG A 23 13.45 -0.77 4.92
N ILE A 24 14.07 0.42 4.85
CA ILE A 24 14.30 1.12 3.58
C ILE A 24 15.11 0.24 2.62
N VAL A 25 16.22 -0.31 3.08
CA VAL A 25 17.05 -1.19 2.24
C VAL A 25 16.27 -2.42 1.78
N THR A 26 15.54 -3.06 2.69
CA THR A 26 14.76 -4.27 2.36
C THR A 26 13.64 -3.94 1.36
N SER A 27 12.85 -2.90 1.62
CA SER A 27 11.69 -2.56 0.78
C SER A 27 12.09 -2.03 -0.60
N TYR A 28 13.17 -1.25 -0.70
CA TYR A 28 13.52 -0.55 -1.94
C TYR A 28 14.64 -1.20 -2.75
N LEU A 29 15.46 -2.05 -2.12
CA LEU A 29 16.63 -2.65 -2.80
C LEU A 29 16.60 -4.17 -2.81
N LEU A 30 16.13 -4.82 -1.74
CA LEU A 30 16.18 -6.27 -1.57
C LEU A 30 14.85 -6.98 -1.82
N ALA A 31 13.71 -6.27 -1.74
CA ALA A 31 12.41 -6.84 -2.05
C ALA A 31 12.33 -7.30 -3.51
N SER A 32 11.47 -8.27 -3.79
CA SER A 32 11.20 -8.71 -5.16
C SER A 32 10.69 -7.54 -6.03
N ALA A 33 10.92 -7.62 -7.33
CA ALA A 33 10.44 -6.61 -8.26
C ALA A 33 8.93 -6.38 -8.13
N SER A 34 8.16 -7.43 -7.86
CA SER A 34 6.72 -7.36 -7.63
C SER A 34 6.35 -6.56 -6.39
N GLU A 35 7.01 -6.79 -5.25
CA GLU A 35 6.76 -6.06 -4.01
C GLU A 35 7.18 -4.59 -4.12
N GLN A 36 8.25 -4.30 -4.86
CA GLN A 36 8.73 -2.94 -5.09
C GLN A 36 7.72 -2.08 -5.85
N THR A 37 6.80 -2.65 -6.63
CA THR A 37 5.82 -1.89 -7.41
C THR A 37 4.92 -1.00 -6.56
N PHE A 38 4.68 -1.36 -5.29
CA PHE A 38 3.90 -0.53 -4.37
C PHE A 38 4.71 0.62 -3.76
N TRP A 39 6.04 0.55 -3.80
CA TRP A 39 6.92 1.57 -3.25
C TRP A 39 7.43 2.53 -4.32
N ARG A 40 7.64 2.01 -5.53
CA ARG A 40 8.12 2.79 -6.67
C ARG A 40 7.63 2.16 -7.97
N GLU A 41 6.83 2.87 -8.69
CA GLU A 41 6.39 2.52 -10.04
C GLU A 41 6.26 3.80 -10.84
N ASP A 42 6.78 3.79 -12.07
CA ASP A 42 6.51 4.88 -13.01
C ASP A 42 5.04 4.84 -13.40
N PRO A 43 4.28 5.92 -13.17
CA PRO A 43 2.86 5.93 -13.48
C PRO A 43 2.64 5.82 -14.99
N GLN A 44 1.85 4.83 -15.39
CA GLN A 44 1.41 4.66 -16.77
C GLN A 44 -0.03 5.14 -16.89
N ILE A 45 -0.29 5.95 -17.90
CA ILE A 45 -1.62 6.52 -18.17
C ILE A 45 -2.28 5.76 -19.32
N ASN A 46 -3.55 5.43 -19.14
CA ASN A 46 -4.37 4.88 -20.20
C ASN A 46 -4.83 6.02 -21.11
N GLU A 47 -4.48 5.97 -22.38
CA GLU A 47 -4.89 6.98 -23.39
C GLU A 47 -6.38 6.83 -23.78
N ARG A 48 -7.01 5.69 -23.50
CA ARG A 48 -8.39 5.36 -23.89
C ARG A 48 -9.42 5.61 -22.79
N VAL A 49 -9.23 6.64 -22.00
CA VAL A 49 -10.18 6.99 -20.92
C VAL A 49 -11.45 7.58 -21.54
N SER A 50 -12.61 7.12 -21.07
CA SER A 50 -13.90 7.71 -21.40
C SER A 50 -14.49 8.41 -20.19
N VAL A 51 -14.98 9.64 -20.38
CA VAL A 51 -15.69 10.41 -19.34
C VAL A 51 -17.21 10.23 -19.42
N SER A 52 -17.72 9.64 -20.49
CA SER A 52 -19.17 9.48 -20.74
C SER A 52 -19.73 8.11 -20.38
N ARG A 53 -18.87 7.15 -20.09
CA ARG A 53 -19.25 5.78 -19.72
C ARG A 53 -18.17 5.14 -18.84
N LEU A 54 -18.54 4.09 -18.10
CA LEU A 54 -17.58 3.27 -17.40
C LEU A 54 -16.61 2.63 -18.40
N GLY A 55 -15.34 2.93 -18.27
CA GLY A 55 -14.24 2.46 -19.11
C GLY A 55 -12.99 2.20 -18.27
N PRO A 56 -11.85 1.91 -18.89
CA PRO A 56 -10.59 1.73 -18.16
C PRO A 56 -10.28 2.92 -17.26
N TYR A 57 -9.77 2.65 -16.07
CA TYR A 57 -9.31 3.69 -15.16
C TYR A 57 -8.09 4.41 -15.75
N TYR A 58 -7.97 5.72 -15.55
CA TYR A 58 -6.97 6.55 -16.23
C TYR A 58 -5.51 6.18 -15.90
N MET A 59 -5.24 5.68 -14.69
CA MET A 59 -3.93 5.10 -14.35
C MET A 59 -3.96 3.59 -14.59
N ALA A 60 -2.98 3.08 -15.32
CA ALA A 60 -2.99 1.68 -15.74
C ALA A 60 -2.79 0.69 -14.59
N PHE A 61 -1.91 1.00 -13.64
CA PHE A 61 -1.56 0.12 -12.51
C PHE A 61 -1.24 -1.33 -12.91
N ARG A 62 -0.70 -1.53 -14.12
CA ARG A 62 -0.49 -2.86 -14.69
C ARG A 62 0.46 -3.70 -13.85
N GLN A 63 1.56 -3.12 -13.40
CA GLN A 63 2.54 -3.84 -12.57
C GLN A 63 1.95 -4.21 -11.20
N LYS A 64 1.12 -3.34 -10.63
CA LYS A 64 0.44 -3.60 -9.35
C LYS A 64 -0.57 -4.73 -9.48
N ALA A 65 -1.30 -4.81 -10.60
CA ALA A 65 -2.22 -5.92 -10.87
C ALA A 65 -1.52 -7.29 -10.95
N LEU A 66 -0.24 -7.30 -11.31
CA LEU A 66 0.61 -8.49 -11.39
C LEU A 66 1.35 -8.78 -10.07
N TYR A 67 0.97 -8.11 -9.00
CA TYR A 67 1.57 -8.34 -7.67
C TYR A 67 1.50 -9.82 -7.27
N SER A 68 2.65 -10.39 -6.95
CA SER A 68 2.84 -11.78 -6.53
C SER A 68 3.35 -11.91 -5.09
N GLY A 69 3.31 -10.81 -4.34
CA GLY A 69 3.65 -10.79 -2.92
C GLY A 69 2.56 -11.38 -2.03
N PRO A 70 2.71 -11.26 -0.70
CA PRO A 70 1.78 -11.87 0.24
C PRO A 70 0.37 -11.27 0.14
N CYS A 71 -0.63 -12.15 0.13
CA CYS A 71 -2.05 -11.83 0.25
C CYS A 71 -2.64 -12.62 1.41
N ASP A 72 -3.80 -12.19 1.89
CA ASP A 72 -4.61 -12.99 2.81
C ASP A 72 -5.31 -14.15 2.08
N GLU A 73 -6.10 -14.92 2.82
CA GLU A 73 -6.87 -16.07 2.31
C GLU A 73 -7.91 -15.70 1.24
N ASN A 74 -8.33 -14.44 1.20
CA ASN A 74 -9.29 -13.90 0.24
C ASN A 74 -8.60 -13.25 -0.99
N GLY A 75 -7.27 -13.15 -0.99
CA GLY A 75 -6.51 -12.53 -2.07
C GLY A 75 -6.37 -11.02 -1.95
N VAL A 76 -6.52 -10.46 -0.75
CA VAL A 76 -6.26 -9.04 -0.47
C VAL A 76 -4.78 -8.86 -0.13
N PRO A 77 -4.04 -7.97 -0.83
CA PRO A 77 -2.61 -7.85 -0.65
C PRO A 77 -2.23 -7.18 0.67
N PHE A 78 -1.19 -7.70 1.31
CA PHE A 78 -0.46 -7.04 2.38
C PHE A 78 0.76 -6.32 1.84
N LEU A 79 1.14 -5.20 2.48
CA LEU A 79 2.47 -4.66 2.35
C LEU A 79 3.32 -5.07 3.55
N ASP A 80 4.50 -5.60 3.29
CA ASP A 80 5.46 -5.91 4.36
C ASP A 80 6.32 -4.67 4.63
N TYR A 81 6.03 -4.01 5.75
CA TYR A 81 6.81 -2.88 6.23
C TYR A 81 8.07 -3.33 6.96
N HIS A 82 8.23 -4.64 7.18
CA HIS A 82 9.31 -5.26 7.93
C HIS A 82 9.44 -4.77 9.39
N GLY A 83 10.42 -5.31 10.11
CA GLY A 83 10.67 -4.94 11.50
C GLY A 83 9.45 -5.13 12.40
N THR A 84 9.25 -4.20 13.33
CA THR A 84 8.15 -4.26 14.31
C THR A 84 6.78 -3.97 13.71
N VAL A 85 6.71 -3.29 12.56
CA VAL A 85 5.46 -3.00 11.85
C VAL A 85 4.91 -4.25 11.15
N GLY A 86 5.80 -5.03 10.50
CA GLY A 86 5.44 -6.27 9.82
C GLY A 86 4.48 -6.06 8.64
N LYS A 87 3.66 -7.08 8.37
CA LYS A 87 2.68 -7.08 7.28
C LYS A 87 1.43 -6.31 7.68
N GLN A 88 1.02 -5.36 6.86
CA GLN A 88 -0.14 -4.51 7.10
C GLN A 88 -1.01 -4.37 5.84
N TYR A 89 -2.30 -4.24 6.04
CA TYR A 89 -3.17 -3.76 4.99
C TYR A 89 -2.93 -2.27 4.74
N TYR A 90 -2.78 -1.92 3.48
CA TYR A 90 -2.61 -0.53 3.07
C TYR A 90 -3.68 -0.17 2.02
N PRO A 91 -4.73 0.57 2.40
CA PRO A 91 -5.88 0.81 1.54
C PRO A 91 -5.54 1.37 0.16
N ILE A 92 -4.52 2.24 0.08
CA ILE A 92 -4.07 2.79 -1.22
C ILE A 92 -3.51 1.67 -2.12
N ALA A 93 -2.68 0.77 -1.58
CA ALA A 93 -2.15 -0.35 -2.36
C ALA A 93 -3.25 -1.32 -2.79
N ILE A 94 -4.21 -1.62 -1.90
CA ILE A 94 -5.38 -2.45 -2.20
C ILE A 94 -6.22 -1.82 -3.32
N ALA A 95 -6.46 -0.50 -3.26
CA ALA A 95 -7.18 0.22 -4.31
C ALA A 95 -6.44 0.18 -5.65
N GLN A 96 -5.12 0.40 -5.65
CA GLN A 96 -4.29 0.35 -6.86
C GLN A 96 -4.26 -1.06 -7.47
N TYR A 97 -4.17 -2.10 -6.64
CA TYR A 97 -4.26 -3.50 -7.07
C TYR A 97 -5.63 -3.81 -7.68
N ALA A 98 -6.71 -3.37 -7.03
CA ALA A 98 -8.07 -3.53 -7.54
C ALA A 98 -8.24 -2.83 -8.91
N LEU A 99 -7.88 -1.56 -9.02
CA LEU A 99 -8.02 -0.77 -10.25
C LEU A 99 -7.15 -1.32 -11.39
N GLY A 100 -5.95 -1.82 -11.11
CA GLY A 100 -5.12 -2.51 -12.08
C GLY A 100 -5.76 -3.79 -12.62
N ASN A 101 -6.36 -4.60 -11.74
CA ASN A 101 -7.12 -5.79 -12.13
C ASN A 101 -8.40 -5.41 -12.91
N TYR A 102 -9.09 -4.33 -12.54
CA TYR A 102 -10.21 -3.81 -13.32
C TYR A 102 -9.79 -3.44 -14.75
N ASN A 103 -8.67 -2.77 -14.92
CA ASN A 103 -8.14 -2.44 -16.25
C ASN A 103 -7.81 -3.69 -17.07
N LEU A 104 -7.16 -4.70 -16.46
CA LEU A 104 -6.89 -5.98 -17.13
C LEU A 104 -8.17 -6.72 -17.49
N TYR A 105 -9.20 -6.67 -16.65
CA TYR A 105 -10.51 -7.22 -17.01
C TYR A 105 -11.13 -6.49 -18.21
N ALA A 106 -11.08 -5.17 -18.21
CA ALA A 106 -11.62 -4.37 -19.33
C ALA A 106 -10.87 -4.63 -20.66
N GLU A 107 -9.59 -5.00 -20.62
CA GLU A 107 -8.79 -5.35 -21.79
C GLU A 107 -9.01 -6.79 -22.25
N THR A 108 -9.08 -7.74 -21.33
CA THR A 108 -8.98 -9.18 -21.63
C THR A 108 -10.29 -9.95 -21.46
N ASN A 109 -11.27 -9.35 -20.77
CA ASN A 109 -12.54 -9.98 -20.38
C ASN A 109 -12.37 -11.28 -19.54
N GLN A 110 -11.22 -11.49 -18.88
CA GLN A 110 -10.95 -12.66 -18.05
C GLN A 110 -11.58 -12.50 -16.69
N THR A 111 -12.41 -13.46 -16.28
CA THR A 111 -13.14 -13.47 -15.00
C THR A 111 -12.21 -13.37 -13.79
N LEU A 112 -11.02 -13.97 -13.85
CA LEU A 112 -10.01 -13.87 -12.78
C LEU A 112 -9.73 -12.43 -12.34
N TYR A 113 -9.57 -11.51 -13.30
CA TYR A 113 -9.28 -10.11 -13.01
C TYR A 113 -10.50 -9.38 -12.44
N LYS A 114 -11.70 -9.72 -12.92
CA LYS A 114 -12.96 -9.22 -12.37
C LYS A 114 -13.12 -9.64 -10.90
N ASP A 115 -12.88 -10.91 -10.59
CA ASP A 115 -13.04 -11.45 -9.24
C ASP A 115 -12.04 -10.80 -8.27
N ARG A 116 -10.79 -10.65 -8.69
CA ARG A 116 -9.77 -9.91 -7.92
C ARG A 116 -10.18 -8.46 -7.67
N PHE A 117 -10.68 -7.77 -8.68
CA PHE A 117 -11.19 -6.40 -8.53
C PHE A 117 -12.33 -6.36 -7.52
N LEU A 118 -13.35 -7.20 -7.66
CA LEU A 118 -14.52 -7.19 -6.79
C LEU A 118 -14.16 -7.54 -5.35
N THR A 119 -13.32 -8.53 -5.11
CA THR A 119 -12.84 -8.90 -3.77
C THR A 119 -12.20 -7.71 -3.07
N ASN A 120 -11.28 -7.03 -3.75
CA ASN A 120 -10.55 -5.93 -3.16
C ASN A 120 -11.40 -4.66 -3.01
N ALA A 121 -12.30 -4.38 -3.95
CA ALA A 121 -13.26 -3.29 -3.82
C ALA A 121 -14.23 -3.53 -2.64
N THR A 122 -14.68 -4.76 -2.45
CA THR A 122 -15.54 -5.14 -1.31
C THR A 122 -14.78 -4.97 0.01
N TRP A 123 -13.51 -5.38 0.07
CA TRP A 123 -12.67 -5.14 1.25
C TRP A 123 -12.61 -3.65 1.61
N LEU A 124 -12.35 -2.79 0.62
CA LEU A 124 -12.29 -1.34 0.81
C LEU A 124 -13.61 -0.78 1.33
N LEU A 125 -14.75 -1.24 0.81
CA LEU A 125 -16.07 -0.81 1.27
C LEU A 125 -16.33 -1.23 2.73
N HIS A 126 -15.98 -2.46 3.11
CA HIS A 126 -16.20 -2.96 4.47
C HIS A 126 -15.27 -2.29 5.50
N HIS A 127 -14.11 -1.78 5.09
CA HIS A 127 -13.15 -1.09 5.97
C HIS A 127 -13.24 0.44 5.88
N LEU A 128 -14.26 0.96 5.22
CA LEU A 128 -14.52 2.39 5.15
C LEU A 128 -15.20 2.86 6.44
N HIS A 129 -14.60 3.82 7.13
CA HIS A 129 -15.11 4.37 8.37
C HIS A 129 -15.72 5.74 8.14
N PHE A 130 -16.92 5.94 8.68
CA PHE A 130 -17.57 7.24 8.74
C PHE A 130 -17.21 7.93 10.05
N THR A 131 -16.64 9.13 9.95
CA THR A 131 -16.24 9.91 11.13
C THR A 131 -17.38 10.76 11.67
N PRO A 132 -17.36 11.15 12.96
CA PRO A 132 -18.34 12.09 13.51
C PRO A 132 -18.39 13.45 12.80
N SER A 133 -17.29 13.84 12.12
CA SER A 133 -17.23 15.07 11.32
C SER A 133 -17.89 14.96 9.93
N GLY A 134 -18.49 13.81 9.59
CA GLY A 134 -19.15 13.62 8.30
C GLY A 134 -18.25 13.19 7.15
N THR A 135 -17.02 12.73 7.44
CA THR A 135 -16.03 12.34 6.43
C THR A 135 -15.86 10.82 6.41
N TYR A 136 -15.67 10.25 5.22
CA TYR A 136 -15.26 8.85 5.07
C TYR A 136 -13.73 8.75 4.97
N LEU A 137 -13.15 7.77 5.66
CA LEU A 137 -11.71 7.50 5.61
C LEU A 137 -11.40 6.02 5.86
N TRP A 138 -10.19 5.63 5.47
CA TRP A 138 -9.59 4.34 5.85
C TRP A 138 -8.50 4.62 6.88
N PRO A 139 -8.71 4.28 8.17
CA PRO A 139 -7.69 4.48 9.19
C PRO A 139 -6.51 3.52 8.99
N SER A 140 -5.31 3.99 9.26
CA SER A 140 -4.17 3.10 9.50
C SER A 140 -4.24 2.56 10.93
N HIS A 141 -4.09 1.25 11.10
CA HIS A 141 -4.15 0.59 12.41
C HIS A 141 -2.77 0.31 12.99
N PHE A 142 -1.73 0.97 12.50
CA PHE A 142 -0.37 0.83 12.97
C PHE A 142 0.35 2.17 13.00
N ASP A 143 1.25 2.31 13.97
CA ASP A 143 2.12 3.48 14.09
C ASP A 143 3.30 3.33 13.15
N PHE A 144 3.46 4.32 12.26
CA PHE A 144 4.60 4.40 11.38
C PHE A 144 5.63 5.39 11.94
N HIS A 145 6.70 4.86 12.53
CA HIS A 145 7.77 5.69 13.06
C HIS A 145 8.64 6.24 11.93
N TYR A 146 8.46 7.50 11.62
CA TYR A 146 9.41 8.25 10.80
C TYR A 146 10.65 8.61 11.62
N PHE A 147 11.77 8.82 10.94
CA PHE A 147 13.02 9.26 11.56
C PHE A 147 12.87 10.60 12.32
N ARG A 148 11.89 11.40 11.96
CA ARG A 148 11.47 12.61 12.70
C ARG A 148 10.00 12.44 13.09
N PRO A 149 9.63 12.70 14.36
CA PRO A 149 8.23 12.78 14.70
C PRO A 149 7.58 13.87 13.86
N LEU A 150 6.47 13.56 13.22
CA LEU A 150 5.62 14.59 12.61
C LEU A 150 5.13 15.48 13.75
N LYS A 151 5.51 16.76 13.73
CA LYS A 151 4.99 17.76 14.67
C LYS A 151 3.64 18.23 14.18
#